data_3797d4a726ff30183754e4c4978af755
#
_entry.id   3797d4a726ff30183754e4c4978af755
#
_cell.length_a   1.000
_cell.length_b   1.000
_cell.length_c   1.000
_cell.angle_alpha   90.00
_cell.angle_beta   90.00
_cell.angle_gamma   90.00
#
_symmetry.space_group_name_H-M   'P 1'
#
loop_
_entity.id
_entity.type
_entity.pdbx_description
1 polymer ?
#
loop_
_entity_poly.entity_id
_entity_poly.type
_entity_poly.pdbx_seq_one_letter_code
_entity_poly.pdbx_strand_id
1 'polypeptide(L)'
;MKINRILCLLTLLVLPLGIGAQDVKYFKYQGEVNVSYSFDMSEELNNLNLEVINGVLFSRYLFAGAGIGATADLSDEAIIFPIFVDVKGYLPVARKLDLTAGVDVGTKLDYTYDMTGGLMFRPEFGLHFPMRQKVGMKLTLLYERYSCKTTVMNAEVKYKLNQIGIKLGVSF
;
A
#
# COMPACT_ATOMS: atom_id res chain seq x y z
N MET A 1 -19.22 -6.41 20.20
CA MET A 1 -19.53 -6.82 18.81
C MET A 1 -18.55 -6.32 17.74
N LYS A 2 -17.65 -5.37 18.01
CA LYS A 2 -16.68 -4.83 17.03
C LYS A 2 -15.40 -5.68 16.89
N ILE A 3 -14.93 -6.32 17.96
CA ILE A 3 -13.67 -7.11 18.00
C ILE A 3 -13.74 -8.34 17.07
N ASN A 4 -14.87 -9.03 16.99
CA ASN A 4 -15.01 -10.21 16.12
C ASN A 4 -14.93 -9.87 14.62
N ARG A 5 -15.28 -8.66 14.20
CA ARG A 5 -15.17 -8.22 12.79
C ARG A 5 -13.72 -7.95 12.41
N ILE A 6 -12.94 -7.39 13.33
CA ILE A 6 -11.50 -7.13 13.13
C ILE A 6 -10.74 -8.44 13.10
N LEU A 7 -11.10 -9.40 13.97
CA LEU A 7 -10.48 -10.72 13.99
C LEU A 7 -10.79 -11.51 12.70
N CYS A 8 -12.02 -11.43 12.17
CA CYS A 8 -12.40 -12.03 10.89
C CYS A 8 -11.65 -11.40 9.70
N LEU A 9 -11.44 -10.09 9.71
CA LEU A 9 -10.63 -9.41 8.68
C LEU A 9 -9.15 -9.81 8.75
N LEU A 10 -8.59 -9.92 9.94
CA LEU A 10 -7.22 -10.39 10.16
C LEU A 10 -7.04 -11.85 9.73
N THR A 11 -8.00 -12.74 10.02
CA THR A 11 -7.95 -14.13 9.57
C THR A 11 -8.11 -14.27 8.07
N LEU A 12 -8.93 -13.44 7.41
CA LEU A 12 -9.06 -13.43 5.95
C LEU A 12 -7.75 -12.98 5.27
N LEU A 13 -6.96 -12.17 5.95
CA LEU A 13 -5.68 -11.66 5.44
C LEU A 13 -4.56 -12.69 5.54
N VAL A 14 -4.62 -13.57 6.56
CA VAL A 14 -3.61 -14.61 6.80
C VAL A 14 -3.87 -15.87 5.97
N LEU A 15 -5.12 -16.11 5.55
CA LEU A 15 -5.52 -17.29 4.76
C LEU A 15 -4.74 -17.49 3.43
N PRO A 16 -4.33 -16.44 2.67
CA PRO A 16 -3.55 -16.66 1.46
C PRO A 16 -2.13 -17.16 1.69
N LEU A 17 -1.58 -17.00 2.89
CA LEU A 17 -0.21 -17.45 3.20
C LEU A 17 -0.06 -18.99 3.21
N GLY A 18 -1.16 -19.73 3.28
CA GLY A 18 -1.18 -21.18 3.32
C GLY A 18 -1.59 -21.88 2.00
N ILE A 19 -2.11 -21.13 1.04
CA ILE A 19 -2.47 -21.71 -0.25
C ILE A 19 -1.21 -21.70 -1.11
N GLY A 20 -0.49 -22.83 -1.13
CA GLY A 20 0.55 -23.09 -2.11
C GLY A 20 -0.03 -22.93 -3.51
N ALA A 21 0.10 -21.75 -4.09
CA ALA A 21 -0.29 -21.50 -5.45
C ALA A 21 0.46 -22.49 -6.34
N GLN A 22 -0.26 -23.40 -6.97
CA GLN A 22 0.29 -24.23 -8.02
C GLN A 22 0.83 -23.27 -9.07
N ASP A 23 2.13 -23.38 -9.38
CA ASP A 23 2.80 -22.58 -10.40
C ASP A 23 2.14 -22.85 -11.77
N VAL A 24 1.06 -22.14 -12.04
CA VAL A 24 0.55 -22.05 -13.40
C VAL A 24 1.57 -21.20 -14.16
N LYS A 25 2.05 -21.69 -15.27
CA LYS A 25 3.19 -21.21 -16.08
C LYS A 25 3.23 -19.67 -16.32
N TYR A 26 2.13 -18.95 -16.06
CA TYR A 26 1.97 -17.51 -16.31
C TYR A 26 1.57 -16.69 -15.08
N PHE A 27 1.21 -17.34 -13.96
CA PHE A 27 0.71 -16.68 -12.77
C PHE A 27 1.47 -17.16 -11.55
N LYS A 28 2.08 -16.25 -10.83
CA LYS A 28 2.79 -16.56 -9.59
C LYS A 28 2.22 -15.70 -8.47
N TYR A 29 1.89 -16.31 -7.36
CA TYR A 29 1.57 -15.57 -6.15
C TYR A 29 2.78 -14.74 -5.71
N GLN A 30 2.53 -13.51 -5.28
CA GLN A 30 3.52 -12.63 -4.68
C GLN A 30 2.88 -11.88 -3.52
N GLY A 31 3.47 -12.03 -2.35
CA GLY A 31 3.17 -11.20 -1.19
C GLY A 31 4.22 -10.11 -1.03
N GLU A 32 3.84 -8.99 -0.39
CA GLU A 32 4.75 -7.90 -0.07
C GLU A 32 4.46 -7.35 1.32
N VAL A 33 5.51 -7.02 2.04
CA VAL A 33 5.45 -6.23 3.28
C VAL A 33 6.30 -4.99 3.08
N ASN A 34 5.70 -3.83 3.30
CA ASN A 34 6.33 -2.54 3.04
C ASN A 34 6.25 -1.65 4.28
N VAL A 35 7.32 -0.90 4.51
CA VAL A 35 7.37 0.21 5.47
C VAL A 35 7.66 1.47 4.68
N SER A 36 6.91 2.53 4.87
CA SER A 36 7.18 3.80 4.22
C SER A 36 7.08 4.97 5.19
N TYR A 37 7.88 5.96 4.90
CA TYR A 37 7.85 7.27 5.55
C TYR A 37 7.45 8.31 4.51
N SER A 38 6.45 9.11 4.81
CA SER A 38 5.96 10.17 3.93
C SER A 38 5.76 11.47 4.71
N PHE A 39 5.95 12.58 4.01
CA PHE A 39 5.73 13.92 4.54
C PHE A 39 4.78 14.68 3.63
N ASP A 40 3.92 15.49 4.23
CA ASP A 40 3.02 16.37 3.50
C ASP A 40 3.77 17.59 2.98
N MET A 41 3.43 18.02 1.76
CA MET A 41 4.08 19.17 1.12
C MET A 41 3.51 20.51 1.60
N SER A 42 2.36 20.52 2.26
CA SER A 42 1.60 21.73 2.63
C SER A 42 1.52 21.91 4.14
N GLU A 43 1.58 20.84 4.88
CA GLU A 43 1.49 20.80 6.35
C GLU A 43 2.70 20.01 6.89
N GLU A 44 3.16 20.31 8.09
CA GLU A 44 4.30 19.58 8.71
C GLU A 44 3.86 18.19 9.23
N LEU A 45 3.05 17.47 8.44
CA LEU A 45 2.57 16.14 8.78
C LEU A 45 3.54 15.06 8.31
N ASN A 46 3.95 14.23 9.24
CA ASN A 46 4.86 13.11 8.98
C ASN A 46 4.16 11.80 9.26
N ASN A 47 4.15 10.91 8.28
CA ASN A 47 3.46 9.63 8.37
C ASN A 47 4.42 8.45 8.26
N LEU A 48 4.26 7.51 9.18
CA LEU A 48 4.89 6.20 9.10
C LEU A 48 3.82 5.16 8.72
N ASN A 49 4.06 4.43 7.63
CA ASN A 49 3.11 3.44 7.12
C ASN A 49 3.71 2.04 7.18
N LEU A 50 2.90 1.08 7.59
CA LEU A 50 3.16 -0.35 7.45
C LEU A 50 2.06 -0.96 6.57
N GLU A 51 2.44 -1.66 5.50
CA GLU A 51 1.52 -2.19 4.51
C GLU A 51 1.81 -3.65 4.20
N VAL A 52 0.75 -4.41 3.97
CA VAL A 52 0.80 -5.79 3.48
C VAL A 52 -0.01 -5.85 2.19
N ILE A 53 0.60 -6.37 1.14
CA ILE A 53 -0.01 -6.50 -0.18
C ILE A 53 0.02 -7.97 -0.57
N ASN A 54 -1.10 -8.48 -1.08
CA ASN A 54 -1.21 -9.82 -1.61
C ASN A 54 -1.72 -9.74 -3.04
N GLY A 55 -1.08 -10.46 -3.95
CA GLY A 55 -1.44 -10.39 -5.34
C GLY A 55 -0.83 -11.47 -6.21
N VAL A 56 -0.89 -11.24 -7.50
CA VAL A 56 -0.44 -12.15 -8.53
C VAL A 56 0.52 -11.43 -9.47
N LEU A 57 1.66 -12.04 -9.70
CA LEU A 57 2.62 -11.64 -10.70
C LEU A 57 2.31 -12.36 -12.02
N PHE A 58 1.97 -11.60 -13.05
CA PHE A 58 1.72 -12.08 -14.41
C PHE A 58 3.03 -12.13 -15.19
N SER A 59 3.44 -13.30 -15.61
CA SER A 59 4.75 -13.54 -16.23
C SER A 59 5.88 -13.17 -15.27
N ARG A 60 6.55 -12.06 -15.45
CA ARG A 60 7.55 -11.46 -14.58
C ARG A 60 7.50 -9.93 -14.67
N TYR A 61 6.49 -9.41 -15.35
CA TYR A 61 6.46 -8.02 -15.78
C TYR A 61 5.35 -7.21 -15.16
N LEU A 62 4.24 -7.85 -14.80
CA LEU A 62 3.07 -7.16 -14.29
C LEU A 62 2.60 -7.81 -12.98
N PHE A 63 2.43 -7.01 -11.95
CA PHE A 63 1.83 -7.40 -10.68
C PHE A 63 0.48 -6.70 -10.52
N ALA A 64 -0.50 -7.42 -10.01
CA ALA A 64 -1.75 -6.86 -9.55
C ALA A 64 -2.13 -7.49 -8.21
N GLY A 65 -2.48 -6.67 -7.24
CA GLY A 65 -2.79 -7.11 -5.90
C GLY A 65 -3.72 -6.17 -5.15
N ALA A 66 -4.04 -6.56 -3.93
CA ALA A 66 -4.75 -5.75 -2.96
C ALA A 66 -3.93 -5.62 -1.69
N GLY A 67 -3.93 -4.44 -1.11
CA GLY A 67 -3.18 -4.12 0.09
C GLY A 67 -4.04 -3.50 1.17
N ILE A 68 -3.59 -3.70 2.38
CA ILE A 68 -4.06 -2.98 3.56
C ILE A 68 -2.86 -2.51 4.35
N GLY A 69 -3.04 -1.46 5.13
CA GLY A 69 -1.96 -0.94 5.96
C GLY A 69 -2.45 -0.27 7.24
N ALA A 70 -1.48 0.17 8.01
CA ALA A 70 -1.66 1.07 9.13
C ALA A 70 -0.71 2.26 8.95
N THR A 71 -1.26 3.44 8.98
CA THR A 71 -0.53 4.72 8.93
C THR A 71 -0.59 5.34 10.32
N ALA A 72 0.54 5.58 10.92
CA ALA A 72 0.66 6.39 12.13
C ALA A 72 1.01 7.82 11.72
N ASP A 73 0.13 8.75 12.01
CA ASP A 73 0.44 10.18 11.95
C ASP A 73 1.27 10.53 13.18
N LEU A 74 2.50 10.99 12.94
CA LEU A 74 3.44 11.31 14.02
C LEU A 74 3.18 12.70 14.62
N SER A 75 2.33 13.51 13.98
CA SER A 75 2.01 14.86 14.42
C SER A 75 0.75 14.89 15.31
N ASP A 76 -0.27 14.11 14.96
CA ASP A 76 -1.60 14.15 15.61
C ASP A 76 -1.94 12.87 16.39
N GLU A 77 -0.98 11.92 16.53
CA GLU A 77 -1.17 10.62 17.20
C GLU A 77 -2.37 9.81 16.66
N ALA A 78 -2.73 10.03 15.39
CA ALA A 78 -3.85 9.34 14.74
C ALA A 78 -3.37 8.08 14.03
N ILE A 79 -4.24 7.05 14.00
CA ILE A 79 -4.00 5.83 13.26
C ILE A 79 -5.04 5.70 12.15
N ILE A 80 -4.57 5.60 10.91
CA ILE A 80 -5.38 5.54 9.70
C ILE A 80 -5.13 4.20 9.01
N PHE A 81 -6.16 3.57 8.47
CA PHE A 81 -6.06 2.27 7.80
C PHE A 81 -6.34 2.40 6.30
N PRO A 82 -5.30 2.46 5.44
CA PRO A 82 -5.47 2.41 4.00
C PRO A 82 -5.88 1.01 3.53
N ILE A 83 -6.81 0.97 2.56
CA ILE A 83 -7.21 -0.22 1.80
C ILE A 83 -7.12 0.15 0.33
N PHE A 84 -6.37 -0.62 -0.47
CA PHE A 84 -6.08 -0.24 -1.84
C PHE A 84 -5.86 -1.44 -2.76
N VAL A 85 -5.98 -1.18 -4.06
CA VAL A 85 -5.53 -2.07 -5.12
C VAL A 85 -4.21 -1.52 -5.64
N ASP A 86 -3.27 -2.40 -5.89
CA ASP A 86 -1.92 -2.12 -6.35
C ASP A 86 -1.70 -2.78 -7.71
N VAL A 87 -1.28 -1.99 -8.68
CA VAL A 87 -0.87 -2.47 -10.01
C VAL A 87 0.50 -1.90 -10.32
N LYS A 88 1.47 -2.78 -10.59
CA LYS A 88 2.85 -2.35 -10.90
C LYS A 88 3.50 -3.18 -12.00
N GLY A 89 4.30 -2.50 -12.81
CA GLY A 89 5.16 -3.08 -13.82
C GLY A 89 6.59 -3.27 -13.31
N TYR A 90 7.23 -4.34 -13.77
CA TYR A 90 8.64 -4.66 -13.53
C TYR A 90 9.39 -4.65 -14.86
N LEU A 91 10.41 -3.84 -14.99
CA LEU A 91 11.30 -3.80 -16.14
C LEU A 91 12.70 -4.28 -15.74
N PRO A 92 13.11 -5.50 -16.11
CA PRO A 92 14.43 -5.99 -15.84
C PRO A 92 15.49 -5.18 -16.58
N VAL A 93 16.37 -4.50 -15.84
CA VAL A 93 17.48 -3.71 -16.41
C VAL A 93 18.84 -4.38 -16.21
N ALA A 94 18.93 -5.25 -15.19
CA ALA A 94 20.12 -6.07 -14.94
C ALA A 94 19.73 -7.41 -14.32
N ARG A 95 20.71 -8.33 -14.17
CA ARG A 95 20.46 -9.67 -13.60
C ARG A 95 19.86 -9.65 -12.19
N LYS A 96 20.10 -8.60 -11.42
CA LYS A 96 19.69 -8.46 -10.02
C LYS A 96 19.00 -7.11 -9.75
N LEU A 97 18.45 -6.49 -10.80
CA LEU A 97 17.82 -5.18 -10.68
C LEU A 97 16.68 -5.05 -11.70
N ASP A 98 15.50 -4.80 -11.20
CA ASP A 98 14.35 -4.41 -12.00
C ASP A 98 13.96 -2.96 -11.64
N LEU A 99 13.61 -2.15 -12.63
CA LEU A 99 12.88 -0.92 -12.41
C LEU A 99 11.41 -1.25 -12.17
N THR A 100 10.77 -0.54 -11.25
CA THR A 100 9.34 -0.70 -10.97
C THR A 100 8.62 0.63 -11.14
N ALA A 101 7.45 0.57 -11.75
CA ALA A 101 6.51 1.68 -11.80
C ALA A 101 5.12 1.15 -11.53
N GLY A 102 4.36 1.81 -10.66
CA GLY A 102 3.06 1.33 -10.26
C GLY A 102 2.14 2.44 -9.77
N VAL A 103 0.92 2.02 -9.46
CA VAL A 103 -0.09 2.89 -8.89
C VAL A 103 -0.94 2.12 -7.89
N ASP A 104 -1.14 2.72 -6.72
CA ASP A 104 -2.11 2.28 -5.74
C ASP A 104 -3.35 3.18 -5.81
N VAL A 105 -4.52 2.56 -5.81
CA VAL A 105 -5.81 3.27 -5.79
C VAL A 105 -6.66 2.67 -4.68
N GLY A 106 -7.18 3.52 -3.81
CA GLY A 106 -7.94 3.01 -2.66
C GLY A 106 -8.60 4.10 -1.84
N THR A 107 -8.79 3.79 -0.58
CA THR A 107 -9.38 4.68 0.43
C THR A 107 -8.65 4.55 1.76
N LYS A 108 -8.80 5.56 2.60
CA LYS A 108 -8.30 5.54 3.99
C LYS A 108 -9.50 5.52 4.94
N LEU A 109 -9.46 4.63 5.92
CA LEU A 109 -10.42 4.56 7.01
C LEU A 109 -9.80 5.22 8.24
N ASP A 110 -10.32 6.37 8.60
CA ASP A 110 -9.93 7.11 9.79
C ASP A 110 -11.03 6.99 10.83
N TYR A 111 -10.68 6.36 11.96
CA TYR A 111 -11.62 6.20 13.08
C TYR A 111 -11.53 7.32 14.12
N THR A 112 -10.51 8.16 14.03
CA THR A 112 -10.24 9.21 15.01
C THR A 112 -11.07 10.47 14.70
N TYR A 113 -11.19 10.82 13.43
CA TYR A 113 -11.87 12.04 12.98
C TYR A 113 -13.17 11.76 12.22
N ASP A 114 -13.65 10.51 12.22
CA ASP A 114 -14.85 10.09 11.47
C ASP A 114 -14.78 10.43 9.95
N MET A 115 -13.55 10.58 9.44
CA MET A 115 -13.27 10.87 8.04
C MET A 115 -13.16 9.55 7.26
N THR A 116 -14.28 8.89 7.05
CA THR A 116 -14.32 7.67 6.24
C THR A 116 -14.64 8.00 4.79
N GLY A 117 -13.83 7.44 3.86
CA GLY A 117 -14.21 7.38 2.46
C GLY A 117 -13.71 8.50 1.56
N GLY A 118 -12.40 8.76 1.55
CA GLY A 118 -11.75 9.55 0.50
C GLY A 118 -11.17 8.67 -0.61
N LEU A 119 -10.76 9.28 -1.71
CA LEU A 119 -10.00 8.61 -2.75
C LEU A 119 -8.50 8.83 -2.54
N MET A 120 -7.78 7.73 -2.40
CA MET A 120 -6.32 7.69 -2.39
C MET A 120 -5.83 7.30 -3.79
N PHE A 121 -4.92 8.08 -4.33
CA PHE A 121 -4.20 7.80 -5.58
C PHE A 121 -2.71 7.96 -5.31
N ARG A 122 -1.92 6.89 -5.50
CA ARG A 122 -0.51 6.85 -5.13
C ARG A 122 0.32 6.22 -6.24
N PRO A 123 0.83 7.02 -7.19
CA PRO A 123 1.84 6.58 -8.14
C PRO A 123 3.17 6.31 -7.43
N GLU A 124 3.86 5.27 -7.87
CA GLU A 124 5.11 4.79 -7.31
C GLU A 124 6.14 4.53 -8.40
N PHE A 125 7.40 4.83 -8.11
CA PHE A 125 8.53 4.49 -8.96
C PHE A 125 9.70 4.00 -8.11
N GLY A 126 10.31 2.86 -8.49
CA GLY A 126 11.32 2.27 -7.62
C GLY A 126 12.24 1.27 -8.28
N LEU A 127 13.02 0.65 -7.42
CA LEU A 127 13.98 -0.39 -7.71
C LEU A 127 13.59 -1.66 -6.97
N HIS A 128 13.59 -2.78 -7.66
CA HIS A 128 13.42 -4.11 -7.09
C HIS A 128 14.71 -4.91 -7.28
N PHE A 129 15.18 -5.51 -6.20
CA PHE A 129 16.39 -6.32 -6.13
C PHE A 129 15.99 -7.79 -5.88
N PRO A 130 15.84 -8.62 -6.91
CA PRO A 130 15.58 -10.04 -6.72
C PRO A 130 16.79 -10.71 -6.06
N MET A 131 16.60 -11.28 -4.86
CA MET A 131 17.69 -11.88 -4.07
C MET A 131 17.80 -13.39 -4.25
N ARG A 132 16.73 -14.14 -4.02
CA ARG A 132 16.62 -15.58 -4.20
C ARG A 132 15.27 -15.89 -4.82
N GLN A 133 15.09 -17.13 -5.29
CA GLN A 133 13.98 -17.60 -6.13
C GLN A 133 12.57 -17.05 -5.79
N LYS A 134 12.34 -16.58 -4.56
CA LYS A 134 11.03 -16.07 -4.12
C LYS A 134 11.10 -14.77 -3.29
N VAL A 135 12.30 -14.26 -3.01
CA VAL A 135 12.46 -13.08 -2.13
C VAL A 135 13.15 -11.96 -2.88
N GLY A 136 12.64 -10.77 -2.77
CA GLY A 136 13.24 -9.56 -3.29
C GLY A 136 13.09 -8.39 -2.31
N MET A 137 13.98 -7.42 -2.41
CA MET A 137 13.88 -6.14 -1.71
C MET A 137 13.44 -5.03 -2.67
N LYS A 138 12.70 -4.06 -2.17
CA LYS A 138 12.25 -2.91 -2.96
C LYS A 138 12.61 -1.61 -2.27
N LEU A 139 13.01 -0.64 -3.06
CA LEU A 139 13.17 0.76 -2.67
C LEU A 139 12.33 1.59 -3.63
N THR A 140 11.36 2.32 -3.11
CA THR A 140 10.35 3.00 -3.93
C THR A 140 10.19 4.44 -3.47
N LEU A 141 10.13 5.36 -4.41
CA LEU A 141 9.62 6.71 -4.21
C LEU A 141 8.13 6.71 -4.50
N LEU A 142 7.36 7.36 -3.66
CA LEU A 142 5.91 7.46 -3.81
C LEU A 142 5.46 8.93 -3.74
N TYR A 143 4.42 9.22 -4.48
CA TYR A 143 3.63 10.43 -4.32
C TYR A 143 2.22 10.03 -4.03
N GLU A 144 1.64 10.50 -2.94
CA GLU A 144 0.26 10.19 -2.57
C GLU A 144 -0.60 11.44 -2.64
N ARG A 145 -1.73 11.32 -3.29
CA ARG A 145 -2.81 12.30 -3.25
C ARG A 145 -4.02 11.66 -2.61
N TYR A 146 -4.42 12.19 -1.48
CA TYR A 146 -5.64 11.80 -0.79
C TYR A 146 -6.66 12.94 -0.83
N SER A 147 -7.91 12.62 -1.14
CA SER A 147 -9.00 13.61 -1.21
C SER A 147 -10.21 13.04 -0.49
N CYS A 148 -10.60 13.66 0.60
CA CYS A 148 -11.81 13.32 1.36
C CYS A 148 -12.74 14.50 1.50
N LYS A 149 -14.00 14.22 1.82
CA LYS A 149 -15.00 15.19 2.18
C LYS A 149 -15.41 14.94 3.63
N THR A 150 -15.41 15.97 4.44
CA THR A 150 -15.98 15.90 5.78
C THR A 150 -17.05 16.96 5.94
N THR A 151 -18.04 16.71 6.78
CA THR A 151 -19.11 17.67 7.06
C THR A 151 -18.83 18.28 8.43
N VAL A 152 -18.46 19.55 8.45
CA VAL A 152 -18.26 20.31 9.67
C VAL A 152 -19.37 21.36 9.77
N MET A 153 -20.16 21.32 10.82
CA MET A 153 -21.27 22.26 11.06
C MET A 153 -22.21 22.48 9.85
N ASN A 154 -22.66 21.40 9.19
CA ASN A 154 -23.48 21.42 7.97
C ASN A 154 -22.83 22.01 6.70
N ALA A 155 -21.52 22.23 6.69
CA ALA A 155 -20.79 22.60 5.49
C ALA A 155 -19.91 21.43 5.02
N GLU A 156 -19.98 21.07 3.73
CA GLU A 156 -19.04 20.12 3.14
C GLU A 156 -17.68 20.79 2.95
N VAL A 157 -16.67 20.32 3.68
CA VAL A 157 -15.29 20.75 3.52
C VAL A 157 -14.53 19.65 2.79
N LYS A 158 -13.81 20.03 1.72
CA LYS A 158 -12.95 19.12 0.96
C LYS A 158 -11.51 19.26 1.46
N TYR A 159 -10.96 18.18 1.99
CA TYR A 159 -9.54 18.08 2.32
C TYR A 159 -8.77 17.41 1.18
N LYS A 160 -7.61 17.97 0.87
CA LYS A 160 -6.66 17.38 -0.10
C LYS A 160 -5.29 17.36 0.56
N LEU A 161 -4.74 16.18 0.72
CA LEU A 161 -3.38 15.97 1.20
C LEU A 161 -2.52 15.50 0.05
N ASN A 162 -1.32 16.05 -0.06
CA ASN A 162 -0.33 15.67 -1.08
C ASN A 162 0.97 15.34 -0.35
N GLN A 163 1.37 14.08 -0.41
CA GLN A 163 2.51 13.56 0.32
C GLN A 163 3.55 12.99 -0.64
N ILE A 164 4.81 13.15 -0.29
CA ILE A 164 5.93 12.47 -0.94
C ILE A 164 6.58 11.56 0.10
N GLY A 165 7.01 10.38 -0.31
CA GLY A 165 7.62 9.45 0.63
C GLY A 165 8.56 8.46 -0.01
N ILE A 166 9.25 7.73 0.88
CA ILE A 166 10.13 6.62 0.54
C ILE A 166 9.56 5.36 1.16
N LYS A 167 9.49 4.28 0.37
CA LYS A 167 8.98 2.98 0.77
C LYS A 167 10.09 1.94 0.64
N LEU A 168 10.31 1.16 1.69
CA LEU A 168 11.15 -0.03 1.71
C LEU A 168 10.24 -1.25 1.82
N GLY A 169 10.49 -2.27 1.03
CA GLY A 169 9.66 -3.45 1.01
C GLY A 169 10.42 -4.75 0.79
N VAL A 170 9.78 -5.84 1.19
CA VAL A 170 10.19 -7.21 0.91
C VAL A 170 9.07 -7.91 0.16
N SER A 171 9.39 -8.50 -0.98
CA SER A 171 8.49 -9.36 -1.77
C SER A 171 8.85 -10.83 -1.59
N PHE A 172 7.86 -11.74 -1.57
CA PHE A 172 8.03 -13.18 -1.37
C PHE A 172 6.95 -14.00 -2.09
#